data_793085536f9bb869a57f769cac4a336d
#
_entry.id   793085536f9bb869a57f769cac4a336d
#
_cell.length_a   1.000
_cell.length_b   1.000
_cell.length_c   1.000
_cell.angle_alpha   90.00
_cell.angle_beta   90.00
_cell.angle_gamma   90.00
#
_symmetry.space_group_name_H-M   'P 1'
#
loop_
_entity.id
_entity.type
_entity.pdbx_description
1 polymer ?
#
loop_
_entity_poly.entity_id
_entity_poly.type
_entity_poly.pdbx_seq_one_letter_code
_entity_poly.pdbx_strand_id
1 'polypeptide(L)' 'MEEKLHRLVLNGRRELILSGVTEVDSSEDRRIALKTVLGNMQVEGDELRILNLDLTNGDAEIGGKIDSLVYI' A
#
# COMPACT_ATOMS: atom_id res chain seq x y z
N MET A 1 17.43 12.23 15.02
CA MET A 1 16.90 10.89 14.99
C MET A 1 15.81 10.75 13.98
N GLU A 2 15.93 9.77 13.18
CA GLU A 2 14.99 9.49 12.11
C GLU A 2 14.02 8.43 12.50
N GLU A 3 12.77 8.66 12.21
CA GLU A 3 11.77 7.65 12.39
C GLU A 3 11.24 7.23 11.06
N LYS A 4 11.00 5.95 10.91
CA LYS A 4 10.40 5.42 9.72
C LYS A 4 8.91 5.69 9.79
N LEU A 5 8.48 6.73 9.13
CA LEU A 5 7.08 7.12 9.15
C LEU A 5 6.32 6.42 8.05
N HIS A 6 5.06 6.19 8.30
CA HIS A 6 4.17 5.68 7.27
C HIS A 6 3.80 6.85 6.35
N ARG A 7 4.13 6.71 5.08
CA ARG A 7 3.83 7.74 4.10
C ARG A 7 2.98 7.13 3.00
N LEU A 8 2.05 7.92 2.52
CA LEU A 8 1.14 7.49 1.50
C LEU A 8 1.03 8.59 0.46
N VAL A 9 1.30 8.24 -0.80
CA VAL A 9 1.18 9.17 -1.92
C VAL A 9 0.32 8.52 -2.97
N LEU A 10 -0.75 9.20 -3.37
CA LEU A 10 -1.67 8.71 -4.38
C LEU A 10 -1.63 9.65 -5.57
N ASN A 11 -1.20 9.14 -6.71
CA ASN A 11 -1.08 9.92 -7.93
C ASN A 11 -2.20 9.55 -8.88
N GLY A 12 -3.16 10.46 -9.07
CA GLY A 12 -4.19 10.30 -10.07
C GLY A 12 -5.03 9.04 -9.90
N ARG A 13 -5.12 8.51 -8.67
CA ARG A 13 -5.87 7.29 -8.35
C ARG A 13 -5.37 6.08 -9.13
N ARG A 14 -4.19 6.16 -9.72
CA ARG A 14 -3.66 5.06 -10.50
C ARG A 14 -2.37 4.51 -9.94
N GLU A 15 -1.72 5.26 -9.08
CA GLU A 15 -0.45 4.86 -8.53
C GLU A 15 -0.44 5.22 -7.06
N LEU A 16 -0.16 4.24 -6.23
CA LEU A 16 -0.10 4.43 -4.79
C LEU A 16 1.29 4.05 -4.32
N ILE A 17 1.95 4.96 -3.64
CA ILE A 17 3.28 4.73 -3.10
C ILE A 17 3.17 4.78 -1.60
N LEU A 18 3.64 3.72 -0.95
CA LEU A 18 3.54 3.57 0.48
C LEU A 18 4.91 3.35 1.09
N SER A 19 5.10 3.88 2.29
CA SER A 19 6.24 3.51 3.11
C SER A 19 5.73 3.06 4.47
N GLY A 20 6.60 2.40 5.24
CA GLY A 20 6.20 1.87 6.53
C GLY A 20 5.39 0.60 6.44
N VAL A 21 5.47 -0.10 5.32
CA VAL A 21 4.77 -1.37 5.12
C VAL A 21 5.61 -2.48 5.76
N THR A 22 4.98 -3.30 6.58
CA THR A 22 5.68 -4.38 7.26
C THR A 22 5.35 -5.75 6.69
N GLU A 23 4.19 -5.88 6.07
CA GLU A 23 3.77 -7.19 5.57
C GLU A 23 2.65 -7.01 4.56
N VAL A 24 2.58 -7.90 3.56
CA VAL A 24 1.44 -7.97 2.66
C VAL A 24 0.65 -9.21 3.02
N ASP A 25 -0.59 -9.01 3.46
CA ASP A 25 -1.45 -10.12 3.87
C ASP A 25 -2.12 -10.80 2.68
N SER A 26 -2.60 -10.01 1.72
CA SER A 26 -3.20 -10.57 0.53
C SER A 26 -3.12 -9.57 -0.60
N SER A 27 -3.12 -10.08 -1.81
CA SER A 27 -3.01 -9.25 -3.00
C SER A 27 -3.92 -9.82 -4.07
N GLU A 28 -5.02 -9.14 -4.31
CA GLU A 28 -5.99 -9.51 -5.33
C GLU A 28 -6.22 -8.32 -6.23
N ASP A 29 -6.80 -8.57 -7.40
CA ASP A 29 -6.98 -7.48 -8.36
C ASP A 29 -8.01 -6.45 -7.90
N ARG A 30 -8.81 -6.75 -6.89
CA ARG A 30 -9.79 -5.82 -6.36
C ARG A 30 -9.50 -5.37 -4.95
N ARG A 31 -8.57 -6.04 -4.26
CA ARG A 31 -8.26 -5.70 -2.89
C ARG A 31 -6.85 -6.14 -2.56
N ILE A 32 -6.12 -5.25 -1.93
CA ILE A 32 -4.80 -5.57 -1.40
C ILE A 32 -4.82 -5.22 0.07
N ALA A 33 -4.48 -6.19 0.91
CA ALA A 33 -4.43 -6.01 2.36
C ALA A 33 -3.00 -6.04 2.81
N LEU A 34 -2.61 -5.05 3.58
CA LEU A 34 -1.24 -4.94 4.07
C LEU A 34 -1.22 -4.56 5.52
N LYS A 35 -0.07 -4.76 6.13
CA LYS A 35 0.20 -4.25 7.46
C LYS A 35 1.22 -3.14 7.38
N THR A 36 0.99 -2.09 8.15
CA THR A 36 1.90 -0.95 8.21
C THR A 36 2.25 -0.69 9.66
N VAL A 37 3.21 0.21 9.85
CA VAL A 37 3.61 0.59 11.22
C VAL A 37 2.48 1.28 11.97
N LEU A 38 1.45 1.75 11.28
CA LEU A 38 0.28 2.38 11.93
C LEU A 38 -0.92 1.45 12.02
N GLY A 39 -0.81 0.22 11.51
CA GLY A 39 -1.90 -0.73 11.59
C GLY A 39 -2.21 -1.36 10.24
N ASN A 40 -3.31 -2.08 10.21
CA ASN A 40 -3.72 -2.78 9.00
C ASN A 40 -4.39 -1.83 8.03
N MET A 41 -4.17 -2.07 6.75
CA MET A 41 -4.67 -1.19 5.71
C MET A 41 -5.22 -2.02 4.57
N GLN A 42 -6.31 -1.55 3.98
CA GLN A 42 -6.87 -2.17 2.77
C GLN A 42 -6.94 -1.16 1.66
N VAL A 43 -6.50 -1.59 0.48
CA VAL A 43 -6.64 -0.83 -0.75
C VAL A 43 -7.67 -1.54 -1.60
N GLU A 44 -8.68 -0.84 -2.04
CA GLU A 44 -9.73 -1.42 -2.88
C GLU A 44 -9.81 -0.67 -4.20
N GLY A 45 -10.11 -1.41 -5.24
CA GLY A 45 -10.21 -0.81 -6.56
C GLY A 45 -10.40 -1.87 -7.61
N ASP A 46 -9.78 -1.65 -8.77
CA ASP A 46 -9.93 -2.53 -9.92
C ASP A 46 -8.58 -2.68 -10.59
N GLU A 47 -8.28 -3.91 -11.01
CA GLU A 47 -7.02 -4.23 -11.67
C GLU A 47 -5.82 -3.81 -10.84
N LEU A 48 -5.92 -4.00 -9.55
CA LEU A 48 -4.84 -3.64 -8.64
C LEU A 48 -3.70 -4.64 -8.75
N ARG A 49 -2.48 -4.13 -8.63
CA ARG A 49 -1.31 -4.99 -8.62
C ARG A 49 -0.18 -4.30 -7.89
N ILE A 50 0.69 -5.10 -7.33
CA ILE A 50 1.87 -4.58 -6.66
C ILE A 50 2.96 -4.44 -7.72
N LEU A 51 3.38 -3.21 -7.95
CA LEU A 51 4.41 -2.92 -8.94
C LEU A 51 5.80 -3.08 -8.37
N ASN A 52 5.94 -2.79 -7.10
CA ASN A 52 7.23 -2.88 -6.44
C ASN A 52 7.00 -3.11 -4.97
N LEU A 53 7.79 -3.97 -4.36
CA LEU A 53 7.66 -4.29 -2.96
C LEU A 53 9.03 -4.51 -2.36
N ASP A 54 9.37 -3.72 -1.35
CA ASP A 54 10.64 -3.82 -0.65
C ASP A 54 10.36 -3.78 0.84
N LEU A 55 10.16 -4.94 1.44
CA LEU A 55 9.83 -5.01 2.86
C LEU A 55 11.02 -4.71 3.75
N THR A 56 12.22 -4.80 3.24
CA THR A 56 13.40 -4.42 4.00
C THR A 56 13.37 -2.94 4.35
N ASN A 57 12.98 -2.13 3.39
CA ASN A 57 12.83 -0.69 3.59
C ASN A 57 11.41 -0.28 3.92
N GLY A 58 10.45 -1.18 3.78
CA GLY A 58 9.07 -0.90 4.05
C GLY A 58 8.36 -0.16 2.93
N ASP A 59 8.84 -0.29 1.70
CA ASP A 59 8.29 0.43 0.57
C ASP A 59 7.41 -0.47 -0.27
N ALA A 60 6.29 0.06 -0.74
CA ALA A 60 5.41 -0.66 -1.64
C ALA A 60 4.83 0.30 -2.65
N GLU A 61 4.67 -0.19 -3.87
CA GLU A 61 4.10 0.59 -4.95
C GLU A 61 2.99 -0.23 -5.59
N ILE A 62 1.81 0.36 -5.66
CA ILE A 62 0.63 -0.35 -6.16
C ILE A 62 0.08 0.44 -7.32
N GLY A 63 -0.21 -0.27 -8.41
CA GLY A 63 -0.83 0.31 -9.59
C GLY A 63 -2.21 -0.24 -9.80
N GLY A 64 -2.97 0.41 -10.68
CA GLY A 64 -4.32 0.03 -11.00
C GLY A 64 -5.26 1.18 -10.75
N LYS A 65 -6.55 0.89 -10.73
CA LYS A 65 -7.55 1.90 -10.45
C LYS A 65 -7.90 1.82 -8.96
N ILE A 66 -7.55 2.84 -8.22
CA ILE A 66 -7.68 2.82 -6.78
C ILE A 66 -8.94 3.58 -6.39
N ASP A 67 -9.87 2.88 -5.74
CA ASP A 67 -11.15 3.48 -5.34
C ASP A 67 -11.12 3.92 -3.89
N SER A 68 -10.50 3.16 -3.00
CA SER A 68 -10.51 3.54 -1.61
C SER A 68 -9.29 2.99 -0.88
N LEU A 69 -8.94 3.67 0.19
CA LEU A 69 -7.88 3.30 1.11
C LEU A 69 -8.45 3.40 2.50
N VAL A 70 -8.34 2.34 3.28
CA VAL A 70 -8.94 2.29 4.61
C VAL A 70 -7.96 1.64 5.57
N TYR A 71 -7.82 2.23 6.74
CA TYR A 71 -7.14 1.58 7.86
C TYR A 71 -8.18 0.81 8.67
N ILE A 72 -7.81 -0.36 9.08
CA ILE A 72 -8.74 -1.23 9.79
C ILE A 72 -8.35 -1.35 11.25
#